data_6114e2e97fac660cb761a8ccb07e3446
#
_entry.id   6114e2e97fac660cb761a8ccb07e3446
#
_cell.length_a   1.000
_cell.length_b   1.000
_cell.length_c   1.000
_cell.angle_alpha   90.00
_cell.angle_beta   90.00
_cell.angle_gamma   90.00
#
_symmetry.space_group_name_H-M   'P 1'
#
loop_
_entity.id
_entity.type
_entity.pdbx_description
1 polymer ?
#
loop_
_entity_poly.entity_id
_entity_poly.type
_entity_poly.pdbx_seq_one_letter_code
_entity_poly.pdbx_strand_id
1 'polypeptide(L)'
;MRLQLLSDLHLESEPFDPVPAPGAELLVLAGDIDSSWAGFERFRGWPVPVLCVAGNHEFDRRELHQAWPALAQHCARCGIRLLERESLVLRDARGRSVRFVATIRWADFDLFGTTQRAKAMRAASYFQRVMRATQDGAPFDAAAVRGEALACRAWLHHALTQPGEPADATVVITHFAPSLRSGDPRFGSQSTTASFCNADDDLLPLADLWLHGHVHSRHDYHVAHARGRTRVVCNSRGLESRGEARSFDPVLTVEI
;
A
#
# COMPACT_ATOMS: atom_id res chain seq x y z
N MET A 1 13.00 -3.81 -14.83
CA MET A 1 13.36 -3.30 -13.47
C MET A 1 13.01 -4.37 -12.47
N ARG A 2 13.94 -4.68 -11.55
CA ARG A 2 13.71 -5.64 -10.46
C ARG A 2 13.44 -4.87 -9.16
N LEU A 3 12.25 -5.06 -8.60
CA LEU A 3 11.77 -4.37 -7.40
C LEU A 3 11.83 -5.31 -6.21
N GLN A 4 12.43 -4.92 -5.07
CA GLN A 4 12.20 -5.57 -3.79
C GLN A 4 10.90 -5.03 -3.20
N LEU A 5 10.03 -5.88 -2.67
CA LEU A 5 8.77 -5.47 -2.03
C LEU A 5 8.73 -5.89 -0.57
N LEU A 6 8.55 -4.93 0.32
CA LEU A 6 8.31 -5.14 1.75
C LEU A 6 7.06 -4.35 2.18
N SER A 7 6.28 -4.91 3.09
CA SER A 7 5.08 -4.28 3.63
C SER A 7 4.72 -4.86 5.00
N ASP A 8 3.98 -4.10 5.79
CA ASP A 8 3.42 -4.52 7.08
C ASP A 8 4.50 -5.10 8.02
N LEU A 9 5.61 -4.39 8.14
CA LEU A 9 6.74 -4.83 8.94
C LEU A 9 6.49 -4.69 10.44
N HIS A 10 5.66 -3.70 10.84
CA HIS A 10 5.27 -3.44 12.23
C HIS A 10 6.46 -3.44 13.20
N LEU A 11 7.52 -2.69 12.84
CA LEU A 11 8.78 -2.66 13.58
C LEU A 11 8.62 -2.10 15.00
N GLU A 12 7.51 -1.40 15.28
CA GLU A 12 7.13 -0.98 16.63
C GLU A 12 6.68 -2.14 17.52
N SER A 13 6.24 -3.25 16.92
CA SER A 13 5.66 -4.38 17.63
C SER A 13 6.64 -5.54 17.79
N GLU A 14 7.38 -5.86 16.73
CA GLU A 14 8.27 -7.02 16.68
C GLU A 14 9.57 -6.69 15.95
N PRO A 15 10.73 -7.10 16.48
CA PRO A 15 12.01 -6.82 15.83
C PRO A 15 12.11 -7.55 14.50
N PHE A 16 12.57 -6.83 13.49
CA PHE A 16 12.93 -7.37 12.19
C PHE A 16 14.01 -6.49 11.56
N ASP A 17 15.06 -7.10 11.02
CA ASP A 17 16.13 -6.40 10.32
C ASP A 17 16.01 -6.64 8.82
N PRO A 18 15.49 -5.67 8.04
CA PRO A 18 15.38 -5.80 6.60
C PRO A 18 16.77 -5.86 5.95
N VAL A 19 16.90 -6.69 4.92
CA VAL A 19 18.13 -6.84 4.15
C VAL A 19 17.88 -6.55 2.67
N PRO A 20 18.83 -5.95 1.93
CA PRO A 20 18.69 -5.73 0.51
C PRO A 20 18.62 -7.05 -0.26
N ALA A 21 17.63 -7.16 -1.16
CA ALA A 21 17.51 -8.32 -2.05
C ALA A 21 18.60 -8.26 -3.15
N PRO A 22 19.30 -9.38 -3.42
CA PRO A 22 20.31 -9.40 -4.47
C PRO A 22 19.75 -9.02 -5.84
N GLY A 23 20.38 -8.06 -6.49
CA GLY A 23 20.02 -7.60 -7.83
C GLY A 23 18.74 -6.75 -7.90
N ALA A 24 18.17 -6.35 -6.78
CA ALA A 24 17.12 -5.33 -6.78
C ALA A 24 17.69 -3.98 -7.24
N GLU A 25 16.90 -3.26 -8.03
CA GLU A 25 17.22 -1.92 -8.55
C GLU A 25 16.44 -0.84 -7.79
N LEU A 26 15.40 -1.22 -7.06
CA LEU A 26 14.51 -0.36 -6.29
C LEU A 26 13.92 -1.14 -5.11
N LEU A 27 13.77 -0.50 -3.96
CA LEU A 27 12.95 -1.00 -2.85
C LEU A 27 11.60 -0.27 -2.83
N VAL A 28 10.52 -1.04 -2.72
CA VAL A 28 9.16 -0.54 -2.49
C VAL A 28 8.72 -0.94 -1.08
N LEU A 29 8.38 0.06 -0.26
CA LEU A 29 7.75 -0.08 1.04
C LEU A 29 6.26 0.22 0.89
N ALA A 30 5.41 -0.81 0.99
CA ALA A 30 3.98 -0.66 0.73
C ALA A 30 3.15 -0.45 2.01
N GLY A 31 3.68 0.35 2.96
CA GLY A 31 3.00 0.82 4.17
C GLY A 31 3.09 -0.09 5.38
N ASP A 32 2.65 0.43 6.52
CA ASP A 32 2.69 -0.19 7.85
C ASP A 32 4.10 -0.69 8.24
N ILE A 33 5.08 0.20 8.06
CA ILE A 33 6.48 -0.08 8.36
C ILE A 33 6.73 0.05 9.86
N ASP A 34 6.31 1.17 10.46
CA ASP A 34 6.47 1.43 11.89
C ASP A 34 5.55 2.57 12.34
N SER A 35 4.61 2.30 13.23
CA SER A 35 3.67 3.29 13.74
C SER A 35 4.35 4.41 14.55
N SER A 36 5.53 4.16 15.12
CA SER A 36 6.34 5.16 15.82
C SER A 36 7.19 5.99 14.86
N TRP A 37 7.41 5.52 13.64
CA TRP A 37 8.32 5.98 12.60
C TRP A 37 9.81 5.70 12.85
N ALA A 38 10.21 5.26 14.04
CA ALA A 38 11.61 4.99 14.37
C ALA A 38 12.24 3.92 13.47
N GLY A 39 11.44 2.93 13.05
CA GLY A 39 11.90 1.83 12.21
C GLY A 39 12.32 2.25 10.80
N PHE A 40 11.89 3.43 10.29
CA PHE A 40 12.36 3.95 9.00
C PHE A 40 13.87 4.20 8.97
N GLU A 41 14.51 4.43 10.12
CA GLU A 41 15.96 4.58 10.23
C GLU A 41 16.73 3.33 9.76
N ARG A 42 16.12 2.13 9.77
CA ARG A 42 16.74 0.89 9.27
C ARG A 42 16.98 0.91 7.75
N PHE A 43 16.32 1.82 7.05
CA PHE A 43 16.48 1.98 5.60
C PHE A 43 17.45 3.10 5.23
N ARG A 44 18.03 3.80 6.22
CA ARG A 44 19.03 4.83 5.95
C ARG A 44 20.26 4.23 5.26
N GLY A 45 20.64 4.83 4.11
CA GLY A 45 21.76 4.32 3.33
C GLY A 45 21.46 3.01 2.58
N TRP A 46 20.18 2.69 2.35
CA TRP A 46 19.81 1.55 1.52
C TRP A 46 20.51 1.61 0.15
N PRO A 47 21.03 0.48 -0.39
CA PRO A 47 21.93 0.50 -1.54
C PRO A 47 21.26 0.87 -2.88
N VAL A 48 19.93 0.90 -2.90
CA VAL A 48 19.11 1.30 -4.07
C VAL A 48 18.08 2.35 -3.64
N PRO A 49 17.50 3.13 -4.58
CA PRO A 49 16.41 4.05 -4.23
C PRO A 49 15.28 3.37 -3.49
N VAL A 50 14.61 4.10 -2.58
CA VAL A 50 13.48 3.59 -1.79
C VAL A 50 12.26 4.45 -2.06
N LEU A 51 11.18 3.82 -2.56
CA LEU A 51 9.85 4.41 -2.66
C LEU A 51 8.99 3.85 -1.53
N CYS A 52 8.17 4.69 -0.93
CA CYS A 52 7.26 4.31 0.14
C CYS A 52 5.87 4.90 -0.11
N VAL A 53 4.83 4.13 0.15
CA VAL A 53 3.49 4.64 0.49
C VAL A 53 3.26 4.44 1.97
N ALA A 54 2.54 5.33 2.62
CA ALA A 54 2.14 5.11 4.00
C ALA A 54 1.06 4.03 4.09
N GLY A 55 1.02 3.31 5.21
CA GLY A 55 -0.13 2.52 5.61
C GLY A 55 -0.98 3.26 6.65
N ASN A 56 -1.96 2.60 7.22
CA ASN A 56 -2.82 3.23 8.22
C ASN A 56 -2.11 3.40 9.58
N HIS A 57 -1.19 2.50 9.92
CA HIS A 57 -0.49 2.56 11.21
C HIS A 57 0.55 3.67 11.30
N GLU A 58 1.04 4.23 10.21
CA GLU A 58 1.84 5.45 10.23
C GLU A 58 1.08 6.64 10.84
N PHE A 59 -0.25 6.58 10.91
CA PHE A 59 -1.11 7.62 11.48
C PHE A 59 -1.67 7.31 12.86
N ASP A 60 -1.24 6.23 13.50
CA ASP A 60 -1.69 5.85 14.84
C ASP A 60 -1.52 7.00 15.84
N ARG A 61 -2.63 7.40 16.49
CA ARG A 61 -2.70 8.47 17.50
C ARG A 61 -2.23 9.84 17.01
N ARG A 62 -2.31 10.10 15.69
CA ARG A 62 -1.88 11.37 15.08
C ARG A 62 -3.06 12.09 14.45
N GLU A 63 -2.84 13.39 14.29
CA GLU A 63 -3.70 14.22 13.46
C GLU A 63 -3.23 14.10 12.00
N LEU A 64 -4.15 13.72 11.11
CA LEU A 64 -3.83 13.27 9.75
C LEU A 64 -3.09 14.35 8.93
N HIS A 65 -3.63 15.58 8.91
CA HIS A 65 -3.06 16.66 8.09
C HIS A 65 -1.69 17.13 8.59
N GLN A 66 -1.41 17.00 9.90
CA GLN A 66 -0.11 17.29 10.47
C GLN A 66 0.87 16.13 10.28
N ALA A 67 0.38 14.89 10.34
CA ALA A 67 1.21 13.70 10.20
C ALA A 67 1.80 13.55 8.80
N TRP A 68 1.04 13.86 7.73
CA TRP A 68 1.52 13.71 6.35
C TRP A 68 2.84 14.46 6.08
N PRO A 69 2.93 15.80 6.27
CA PRO A 69 4.19 16.51 6.01
C PRO A 69 5.30 16.11 6.97
N ALA A 70 4.97 15.76 8.23
CA ALA A 70 5.95 15.31 9.21
C ALA A 70 6.54 13.94 8.83
N LEU A 71 5.71 12.98 8.37
CA LEU A 71 6.16 11.68 7.88
C LEU A 71 7.01 11.84 6.62
N ALA A 72 6.58 12.69 5.67
CA ALA A 72 7.35 12.96 4.47
C ALA A 72 8.75 13.50 4.78
N GLN A 73 8.83 14.44 5.72
CA GLN A 73 10.12 14.97 6.18
C GLN A 73 10.98 13.89 6.87
N HIS A 74 10.35 13.03 7.69
CA HIS A 74 11.05 11.93 8.36
C HIS A 74 11.61 10.92 7.33
N CYS A 75 10.79 10.47 6.38
CA CYS A 75 11.20 9.58 5.30
C CYS A 75 12.36 10.18 4.49
N ALA A 76 12.27 11.47 4.12
CA ALA A 76 13.34 12.14 3.37
C ALA A 76 14.68 12.15 4.12
N ARG A 77 14.68 12.33 5.46
CA ARG A 77 15.90 12.21 6.28
C ARG A 77 16.50 10.80 6.26
N CYS A 78 15.68 9.78 6.05
CA CYS A 78 16.11 8.39 5.92
C CYS A 78 16.51 8.01 4.48
N GLY A 79 16.41 8.94 3.52
CA GLY A 79 16.67 8.67 2.10
C GLY A 79 15.51 7.95 1.39
N ILE A 80 14.32 8.00 1.96
CA ILE A 80 13.10 7.36 1.44
C ILE A 80 12.22 8.43 0.78
N ARG A 81 11.73 8.17 -0.43
CA ARG A 81 10.72 9.00 -1.09
C ARG A 81 9.33 8.49 -0.74
N LEU A 82 8.63 9.22 0.14
CA LEU A 82 7.22 8.96 0.43
C LEU A 82 6.36 9.52 -0.70
N LEU A 83 5.41 8.72 -1.16
CA LEU A 83 4.49 9.05 -2.25
C LEU A 83 3.05 9.02 -1.74
N GLU A 84 2.30 10.09 -2.00
CA GLU A 84 0.87 10.14 -1.76
C GLU A 84 0.17 10.96 -2.84
N ARG A 85 -0.70 10.29 -3.60
CA ARG A 85 -1.32 10.88 -4.79
C ARG A 85 -0.28 11.51 -5.70
N GLU A 86 0.76 10.74 -5.98
CA GLU A 86 1.92 11.16 -6.77
C GLU A 86 2.26 10.10 -7.83
N SER A 87 2.72 10.55 -9.00
CA SER A 87 3.30 9.70 -10.02
C SER A 87 4.68 10.18 -10.43
N LEU A 88 5.57 9.24 -10.73
CA LEU A 88 6.92 9.53 -11.23
C LEU A 88 7.36 8.46 -12.23
N VAL A 89 8.32 8.79 -13.06
CA VAL A 89 8.95 7.84 -13.98
C VAL A 89 10.41 7.63 -13.57
N LEU A 90 10.79 6.36 -13.45
CA LEU A 90 12.17 5.94 -13.23
C LEU A 90 12.66 5.10 -14.41
N ARG A 91 13.97 5.11 -14.66
CA ARG A 91 14.59 4.24 -15.66
C ARG A 91 15.30 3.08 -14.98
N ASP A 92 15.11 1.87 -15.53
CA ASP A 92 15.87 0.70 -15.11
C ASP A 92 17.30 0.71 -15.71
N ALA A 93 18.12 -0.26 -15.28
CA ALA A 93 19.49 -0.42 -15.76
C ALA A 93 19.59 -0.68 -17.28
N ARG A 94 18.49 -1.03 -17.93
CA ARG A 94 18.40 -1.24 -19.39
C ARG A 94 17.85 -0.02 -20.13
N GLY A 95 17.59 1.09 -19.41
CA GLY A 95 17.02 2.32 -19.96
C GLY A 95 15.50 2.31 -20.18
N ARG A 96 14.77 1.25 -19.80
CA ARG A 96 13.30 1.19 -19.87
C ARG A 96 12.71 2.16 -18.86
N SER A 97 11.71 2.91 -19.28
CA SER A 97 10.95 3.85 -18.43
C SER A 97 9.83 3.11 -17.71
N VAL A 98 9.79 3.19 -16.39
CA VAL A 98 8.71 2.62 -15.56
C VAL A 98 8.01 3.74 -14.83
N ARG A 99 6.71 3.89 -15.06
CA ARG A 99 5.86 4.86 -14.35
C ARG A 99 5.31 4.23 -13.08
N PHE A 100 5.57 4.87 -11.96
CA PHE A 100 4.98 4.54 -10.66
C PHE A 100 3.84 5.49 -10.37
N VAL A 101 2.68 4.95 -9.96
CA VAL A 101 1.48 5.70 -9.57
C VAL A 101 1.12 5.24 -8.17
N ALA A 102 1.20 6.12 -7.17
CA ALA A 102 1.22 5.72 -5.78
C ALA A 102 0.27 6.55 -4.89
N THR A 103 -0.45 5.87 -4.01
CA THR A 103 -1.30 6.44 -2.97
C THR A 103 -1.59 5.39 -1.90
N ILE A 104 -1.87 5.79 -0.66
CA ILE A 104 -2.31 4.87 0.39
C ILE A 104 -3.58 4.10 0.00
N ARG A 105 -4.51 4.70 -0.74
CA ARG A 105 -5.77 4.10 -1.20
C ARG A 105 -6.64 3.55 -0.06
N TRP A 106 -6.95 4.37 0.95
CA TRP A 106 -7.83 4.00 2.07
C TRP A 106 -9.05 3.16 1.65
N ALA A 107 -9.66 2.41 2.59
CA ALA A 107 -10.86 1.61 2.33
C ALA A 107 -12.09 2.49 2.11
N ASP A 108 -12.81 2.30 1.00
CA ASP A 108 -14.07 2.99 0.71
C ASP A 108 -15.32 2.24 1.19
N PHE A 109 -15.14 1.02 1.67
CA PHE A 109 -16.18 0.12 2.18
C PHE A 109 -17.22 -0.30 1.14
N ASP A 110 -16.94 -0.11 -0.15
CA ASP A 110 -17.82 -0.48 -1.26
C ASP A 110 -17.50 -1.85 -1.87
N LEU A 111 -16.57 -2.62 -1.29
CA LEU A 111 -16.14 -3.94 -1.77
C LEU A 111 -17.30 -4.88 -2.15
N PHE A 112 -18.38 -4.85 -1.39
CA PHE A 112 -19.58 -5.68 -1.63
C PHE A 112 -20.77 -4.86 -2.16
N GLY A 113 -20.49 -3.70 -2.74
CA GLY A 113 -21.49 -2.79 -3.28
C GLY A 113 -22.12 -1.86 -2.23
N THR A 114 -22.82 -0.86 -2.74
CA THR A 114 -23.37 0.25 -1.93
C THR A 114 -24.39 -0.20 -0.89
N THR A 115 -25.12 -1.28 -1.14
CA THR A 115 -26.12 -1.84 -0.22
C THR A 115 -25.50 -2.44 1.04
N GLN A 116 -24.24 -2.92 0.98
CA GLN A 116 -23.51 -3.48 2.11
C GLN A 116 -22.62 -2.47 2.83
N ARG A 117 -22.43 -1.27 2.26
CA ARG A 117 -21.53 -0.21 2.79
C ARG A 117 -21.78 0.09 4.27
N ALA A 118 -23.02 0.34 4.65
CA ALA A 118 -23.35 0.69 6.04
C ALA A 118 -22.95 -0.42 7.04
N LYS A 119 -23.06 -1.68 6.64
CA LYS A 119 -22.63 -2.82 7.44
C LYS A 119 -21.11 -2.90 7.52
N ALA A 120 -20.39 -2.68 6.40
CA ALA A 120 -18.93 -2.65 6.35
C ALA A 120 -18.37 -1.51 7.23
N MET A 121 -18.91 -0.29 7.12
CA MET A 121 -18.49 0.85 7.94
C MET A 121 -18.68 0.62 9.44
N ARG A 122 -19.78 -0.02 9.84
CA ARG A 122 -19.99 -0.39 11.26
C ARG A 122 -18.94 -1.42 11.74
N ALA A 123 -18.59 -2.38 10.90
CA ALA A 123 -17.54 -3.35 11.19
C ALA A 123 -16.16 -2.68 11.32
N ALA A 124 -15.88 -1.66 10.50
CA ALA A 124 -14.64 -0.91 10.49
C ALA A 124 -14.38 -0.08 11.76
N SER A 125 -15.42 0.20 12.56
CA SER A 125 -15.27 1.03 13.78
C SER A 125 -14.28 0.45 14.81
N TYR A 126 -14.02 -0.85 14.78
CA TYR A 126 -13.01 -1.49 15.62
C TYR A 126 -11.60 -1.01 15.25
N PHE A 127 -11.23 -1.02 13.96
CA PHE A 127 -9.91 -0.61 13.50
C PHE A 127 -9.62 0.85 13.81
N GLN A 128 -10.60 1.72 13.64
CA GLN A 128 -10.46 3.15 13.96
C GLN A 128 -10.21 3.39 15.44
N ARG A 129 -10.86 2.62 16.33
CA ARG A 129 -10.57 2.70 17.77
C ARG A 129 -9.17 2.23 18.12
N VAL A 130 -8.57 1.33 17.37
CA VAL A 130 -7.18 0.90 17.53
C VAL A 130 -6.25 2.00 17.04
N MET A 131 -6.48 2.52 15.84
CA MET A 131 -5.68 3.58 15.20
C MET A 131 -5.72 4.90 15.99
N ARG A 132 -6.91 5.31 16.47
CA ARG A 132 -7.13 6.54 17.27
C ARG A 132 -6.60 7.81 16.60
N ALA A 133 -6.58 7.86 15.28
CA ALA A 133 -6.22 9.05 14.55
C ALA A 133 -7.33 10.10 14.60
N THR A 134 -6.96 11.36 14.34
CA THR A 134 -7.90 12.48 14.20
C THR A 134 -7.71 13.18 12.87
N GLN A 135 -8.75 13.87 12.41
CA GLN A 135 -8.73 14.76 11.26
C GLN A 135 -9.53 16.00 11.62
N ASP A 136 -8.93 17.18 11.50
CA ASP A 136 -9.54 18.47 11.87
C ASP A 136 -10.10 18.49 13.31
N GLY A 137 -9.41 17.81 14.24
CA GLY A 137 -9.80 17.72 15.64
C GLY A 137 -10.92 16.73 15.95
N ALA A 138 -11.52 16.09 14.94
CA ALA A 138 -12.51 15.03 15.09
C ALA A 138 -11.86 13.63 14.98
N PRO A 139 -12.47 12.56 15.53
CA PRO A 139 -11.99 11.20 15.29
C PRO A 139 -11.98 10.86 13.80
N PHE A 140 -10.89 10.27 13.32
CA PHE A 140 -10.77 9.75 11.95
C PHE A 140 -11.56 8.44 11.86
N ASP A 141 -12.90 8.59 11.79
CA ASP A 141 -13.86 7.49 11.79
C ASP A 141 -14.09 6.90 10.37
N ALA A 142 -14.99 5.91 10.26
CA ALA A 142 -15.29 5.27 8.98
C ALA A 142 -15.76 6.25 7.89
N ALA A 143 -16.42 7.33 8.26
CA ALA A 143 -16.88 8.34 7.29
C ALA A 143 -15.69 9.18 6.79
N ALA A 144 -14.80 9.60 7.69
CA ALA A 144 -13.59 10.32 7.35
C ALA A 144 -12.62 9.46 6.50
N VAL A 145 -12.39 8.19 6.90
CA VAL A 145 -11.62 7.21 6.12
C VAL A 145 -12.18 7.07 4.71
N ARG A 146 -13.51 6.96 4.58
CA ARG A 146 -14.16 6.87 3.28
C ARG A 146 -13.99 8.14 2.44
N GLY A 147 -14.02 9.31 3.06
CA GLY A 147 -13.75 10.59 2.39
C GLY A 147 -12.37 10.58 1.71
N GLU A 148 -11.34 10.23 2.46
CA GLU A 148 -9.97 10.09 1.94
C GLU A 148 -9.86 8.99 0.87
N ALA A 149 -10.53 7.85 1.09
CA ALA A 149 -10.54 6.74 0.14
C ALA A 149 -11.10 7.14 -1.22
N LEU A 150 -12.20 7.89 -1.23
CA LEU A 150 -12.81 8.40 -2.48
C LEU A 150 -11.89 9.40 -3.18
N ALA A 151 -11.23 10.28 -2.44
CA ALA A 151 -10.23 11.20 -2.99
C ALA A 151 -9.04 10.44 -3.61
N CYS A 152 -8.51 9.42 -2.91
CA CYS A 152 -7.46 8.55 -3.45
C CYS A 152 -7.92 7.84 -4.73
N ARG A 153 -9.13 7.25 -4.74
CA ARG A 153 -9.66 6.55 -5.92
C ARG A 153 -9.86 7.48 -7.12
N ALA A 154 -10.42 8.67 -6.88
CA ALA A 154 -10.63 9.66 -7.95
C ALA A 154 -9.30 10.11 -8.55
N TRP A 155 -8.28 10.38 -7.71
CA TRP A 155 -6.94 10.72 -8.16
C TRP A 155 -6.30 9.55 -8.93
N LEU A 156 -6.37 8.32 -8.40
CA LEU A 156 -5.78 7.13 -9.02
C LEU A 156 -6.39 6.87 -10.39
N HIS A 157 -7.73 6.94 -10.50
CA HIS A 157 -8.43 6.81 -11.78
C HIS A 157 -7.97 7.89 -12.76
N HIS A 158 -7.90 9.16 -12.34
CA HIS A 158 -7.41 10.25 -13.18
C HIS A 158 -5.96 9.99 -13.62
N ALA A 159 -5.06 9.67 -12.69
CA ALA A 159 -3.65 9.42 -12.99
C ALA A 159 -3.46 8.27 -13.98
N LEU A 160 -4.28 7.21 -13.91
CA LEU A 160 -4.17 6.05 -14.80
C LEU A 160 -4.85 6.26 -16.17
N THR A 161 -5.83 7.14 -16.28
CA THR A 161 -6.59 7.35 -17.53
C THR A 161 -6.11 8.55 -18.34
N GLN A 162 -5.50 9.54 -17.71
CA GLN A 162 -4.99 10.71 -18.42
C GLN A 162 -3.59 10.45 -19.00
N PRO A 163 -3.26 11.07 -20.14
CA PRO A 163 -1.91 11.04 -20.68
C PRO A 163 -0.92 11.55 -19.64
N GLY A 164 0.11 10.78 -19.39
CA GLY A 164 1.23 11.13 -18.51
C GLY A 164 2.54 11.12 -19.27
N GLU A 165 3.65 11.19 -18.53
CA GLU A 165 4.98 10.98 -19.12
C GLU A 165 5.02 9.58 -19.75
N PRO A 166 5.48 9.43 -21.02
CA PRO A 166 5.57 8.14 -21.69
C PRO A 166 6.42 7.13 -20.88
N ALA A 167 5.90 5.93 -20.72
CA ALA A 167 6.57 4.85 -20.01
C ALA A 167 6.32 3.51 -20.70
N ASP A 168 7.30 2.60 -20.59
CA ASP A 168 7.23 1.24 -21.14
C ASP A 168 6.37 0.32 -20.28
N ALA A 169 6.19 0.67 -19.00
CA ALA A 169 5.34 -0.06 -18.07
C ALA A 169 4.79 0.86 -16.97
N THR A 170 3.64 0.49 -16.39
CA THR A 170 2.99 1.18 -15.28
C THR A 170 2.90 0.27 -14.07
N VAL A 171 3.42 0.74 -12.93
CA VAL A 171 3.34 0.10 -11.62
C VAL A 171 2.46 0.96 -10.72
N VAL A 172 1.42 0.36 -10.16
CA VAL A 172 0.63 0.99 -9.09
C VAL A 172 1.12 0.49 -7.75
N ILE A 173 1.26 1.41 -6.78
CA ILE A 173 1.59 1.08 -5.40
C ILE A 173 0.48 1.62 -4.50
N THR A 174 -0.17 0.74 -3.76
CA THR A 174 -1.14 1.12 -2.73
C THR A 174 -0.80 0.41 -1.42
N HIS A 175 -1.31 0.90 -0.29
CA HIS A 175 -1.27 0.09 0.93
C HIS A 175 -2.46 -0.86 0.98
N PHE A 176 -3.68 -0.36 0.84
CA PHE A 176 -4.88 -1.19 0.81
C PHE A 176 -4.97 -2.02 -0.48
N ALA A 177 -5.49 -3.24 -0.36
CA ALA A 177 -5.60 -4.16 -1.48
C ALA A 177 -6.63 -3.68 -2.52
N PRO A 178 -6.34 -3.83 -3.83
CA PRO A 178 -7.22 -3.35 -4.90
C PRO A 178 -8.44 -4.23 -5.18
N SER A 179 -8.45 -5.47 -4.70
CA SER A 179 -9.45 -6.46 -5.09
C SER A 179 -9.75 -7.44 -3.96
N LEU A 180 -10.97 -7.96 -3.93
CA LEU A 180 -11.36 -9.07 -3.06
C LEU A 180 -10.47 -10.32 -3.25
N ARG A 181 -9.82 -10.48 -4.42
CA ARG A 181 -8.88 -11.59 -4.69
C ARG A 181 -7.66 -11.58 -3.78
N SER A 182 -7.31 -10.42 -3.21
CA SER A 182 -6.27 -10.28 -2.19
C SER A 182 -6.80 -10.47 -0.76
N GLY A 183 -8.08 -10.78 -0.57
CA GLY A 183 -8.61 -11.10 0.74
C GLY A 183 -7.97 -12.35 1.33
N ASP A 184 -7.62 -12.30 2.62
CA ASP A 184 -7.05 -13.46 3.29
C ASP A 184 -8.07 -14.61 3.35
N PRO A 185 -7.76 -15.77 2.74
CA PRO A 185 -8.67 -16.90 2.67
C PRO A 185 -9.04 -17.47 4.06
N ARG A 186 -8.23 -17.23 5.10
CA ARG A 186 -8.51 -17.66 6.47
C ARG A 186 -9.80 -17.04 7.02
N PHE A 187 -10.16 -15.86 6.56
CA PHE A 187 -11.31 -15.10 7.06
C PHE A 187 -12.52 -15.12 6.11
N GLY A 188 -12.33 -15.57 4.87
CA GLY A 188 -13.39 -15.57 3.85
C GLY A 188 -13.90 -14.16 3.50
N SER A 189 -15.04 -14.11 2.83
CA SER A 189 -15.67 -12.84 2.41
C SER A 189 -16.66 -12.36 3.46
N GLN A 190 -16.24 -11.42 4.30
CA GLN A 190 -17.05 -10.85 5.38
C GLN A 190 -17.15 -9.32 5.25
N SER A 191 -18.09 -8.71 5.95
CA SER A 191 -18.20 -7.24 5.96
C SER A 191 -16.91 -6.53 6.41
N THR A 192 -16.13 -7.16 7.30
CA THR A 192 -14.82 -6.67 7.74
C THR A 192 -13.77 -6.70 6.62
N THR A 193 -13.89 -7.58 5.62
CA THR A 193 -12.97 -7.65 4.47
C THR A 193 -12.94 -6.32 3.70
N ALA A 194 -14.05 -5.57 3.71
CA ALA A 194 -14.11 -4.23 3.10
C ALA A 194 -13.27 -3.16 3.84
N SER A 195 -12.68 -3.48 4.98
CA SER A 195 -11.67 -2.63 5.65
C SER A 195 -10.25 -2.91 5.16
N PHE A 196 -10.05 -3.97 4.38
CA PHE A 196 -8.75 -4.42 3.89
C PHE A 196 -8.62 -4.34 2.38
N CYS A 197 -9.73 -4.57 1.67
CA CYS A 197 -9.77 -4.63 0.21
C CYS A 197 -10.75 -3.61 -0.35
N ASN A 198 -10.41 -3.05 -1.49
CA ASN A 198 -11.26 -2.21 -2.33
C ASN A 198 -11.78 -2.98 -3.54
N ALA A 199 -12.75 -2.43 -4.26
CA ALA A 199 -13.24 -2.95 -5.53
C ALA A 199 -12.68 -2.12 -6.69
N ASP A 200 -11.35 -2.15 -6.88
CA ASP A 200 -10.64 -1.43 -7.94
C ASP A 200 -10.32 -2.34 -9.14
N ASP A 201 -11.06 -3.45 -9.30
CA ASP A 201 -10.86 -4.39 -10.41
C ASP A 201 -10.98 -3.73 -11.78
N ASP A 202 -11.73 -2.63 -11.90
CA ASP A 202 -11.86 -1.82 -13.12
C ASP A 202 -10.59 -1.00 -13.45
N LEU A 203 -9.73 -0.75 -12.46
CA LEU A 203 -8.47 -0.03 -12.63
C LEU A 203 -7.30 -0.98 -12.95
N LEU A 204 -7.39 -2.26 -12.61
CA LEU A 204 -6.33 -3.24 -12.86
C LEU A 204 -5.89 -3.25 -14.33
N PRO A 205 -6.79 -3.19 -15.35
CA PRO A 205 -6.39 -3.17 -16.76
C PRO A 205 -5.53 -1.97 -17.19
N LEU A 206 -5.34 -0.99 -16.33
CA LEU A 206 -4.56 0.23 -16.60
C LEU A 206 -3.12 0.16 -16.06
N ALA A 207 -2.75 -0.95 -15.43
CA ALA A 207 -1.43 -1.19 -14.87
C ALA A 207 -0.87 -2.56 -15.31
N ASP A 208 0.45 -2.67 -15.41
CA ASP A 208 1.15 -3.94 -15.67
C ASP A 208 1.39 -4.70 -14.37
N LEU A 209 1.67 -3.96 -13.30
CA LEU A 209 1.95 -4.47 -11.96
C LEU A 209 1.23 -3.62 -10.90
N TRP A 210 0.63 -4.30 -9.92
CA TRP A 210 0.05 -3.65 -8.73
C TRP A 210 0.67 -4.24 -7.48
N LEU A 211 1.33 -3.40 -6.69
CA LEU A 211 1.95 -3.74 -5.42
C LEU A 211 1.09 -3.21 -4.28
N HIS A 212 0.85 -4.04 -3.26
CA HIS A 212 0.10 -3.59 -2.09
C HIS A 212 0.53 -4.31 -0.80
N GLY A 213 -0.04 -3.86 0.34
CA GLY A 213 0.14 -4.42 1.68
C GLY A 213 -1.20 -4.71 2.37
N HIS A 214 -1.25 -4.42 3.66
CA HIS A 214 -2.41 -4.35 4.57
C HIS A 214 -3.07 -5.68 4.96
N VAL A 215 -3.02 -6.68 4.12
CA VAL A 215 -3.80 -7.93 4.33
C VAL A 215 -3.07 -8.98 5.18
N HIS A 216 -1.85 -8.72 5.64
CA HIS A 216 -1.01 -9.63 6.44
C HIS A 216 -0.95 -11.05 5.87
N SER A 217 -0.94 -11.15 4.54
CA SER A 217 -0.81 -12.41 3.80
C SER A 217 -0.13 -12.15 2.46
N ARG A 218 0.61 -13.14 1.98
CA ARG A 218 1.28 -13.05 0.69
C ARG A 218 0.31 -13.37 -0.44
N HIS A 219 0.33 -12.53 -1.48
CA HIS A 219 -0.41 -12.74 -2.72
C HIS A 219 0.50 -12.51 -3.92
N ASP A 220 0.32 -13.32 -4.95
CA ASP A 220 0.97 -13.17 -6.24
C ASP A 220 0.07 -13.83 -7.30
N TYR A 221 -0.68 -13.03 -8.02
CA TYR A 221 -1.63 -13.53 -9.01
C TYR A 221 -1.74 -12.61 -10.22
N HIS A 222 -2.28 -13.13 -11.30
CA HIS A 222 -2.55 -12.39 -12.52
C HIS A 222 -4.05 -12.21 -12.75
N VAL A 223 -4.42 -11.04 -13.23
CA VAL A 223 -5.78 -10.71 -13.69
C VAL A 223 -5.73 -10.48 -15.18
N ALA A 224 -6.33 -11.42 -15.94
CA ALA A 224 -6.45 -11.29 -17.39
C ALA A 224 -7.54 -10.27 -17.77
N HIS A 225 -7.30 -9.47 -18.80
CA HIS A 225 -8.21 -8.47 -19.33
C HIS A 225 -7.93 -8.23 -20.83
N ALA A 226 -8.76 -7.46 -21.52
CA ALA A 226 -8.66 -7.24 -22.97
C ALA A 226 -7.32 -6.62 -23.44
N ARG A 227 -6.59 -5.91 -22.54
CA ARG A 227 -5.28 -5.28 -22.83
C ARG A 227 -4.09 -6.17 -22.49
N GLY A 228 -4.31 -7.38 -21.98
CA GLY A 228 -3.28 -8.31 -21.53
C GLY A 228 -3.55 -8.86 -20.14
N ARG A 229 -2.66 -8.63 -19.21
CA ARG A 229 -2.80 -9.06 -17.80
C ARG A 229 -2.10 -8.09 -16.86
N THR A 230 -2.68 -7.89 -15.70
CA THR A 230 -2.05 -7.20 -14.56
C THR A 230 -1.58 -8.23 -13.55
N ARG A 231 -0.33 -8.14 -13.09
CA ARG A 231 0.15 -8.91 -11.94
C ARG A 231 -0.12 -8.14 -10.66
N VAL A 232 -0.70 -8.79 -9.64
CA VAL A 232 -0.94 -8.20 -8.32
C VAL A 232 -0.09 -8.94 -7.31
N VAL A 233 0.73 -8.20 -6.55
CA VAL A 233 1.67 -8.77 -5.58
C VAL A 233 1.54 -8.07 -4.22
N CYS A 234 1.47 -8.88 -3.19
CA CYS A 234 1.56 -8.46 -1.79
C CYS A 234 2.61 -9.32 -1.09
N ASN A 235 3.50 -8.68 -0.31
CA ASN A 235 4.51 -9.35 0.51
C ASN A 235 4.47 -8.78 1.93
N SER A 236 3.30 -8.88 2.55
CA SER A 236 3.09 -8.46 3.92
C SER A 236 3.74 -9.41 4.90
N ARG A 237 4.52 -8.87 5.86
CA ARG A 237 5.06 -9.65 6.98
C ARG A 237 3.98 -9.95 8.00
N GLY A 238 3.24 -8.94 8.42
CA GLY A 238 2.31 -9.04 9.54
C GLY A 238 3.03 -9.38 10.85
N LEU A 239 2.29 -9.89 11.83
CA LEU A 239 2.80 -10.22 13.16
C LEU A 239 3.18 -11.70 13.24
N GLU A 240 4.44 -11.99 13.55
CA GLU A 240 4.97 -13.35 13.72
C GLU A 240 4.28 -14.05 14.90
N SER A 241 4.02 -13.34 15.99
CA SER A 241 3.28 -13.80 17.16
C SER A 241 1.87 -14.32 16.82
N ARG A 242 1.30 -13.88 15.68
CA ARG A 242 0.01 -14.37 15.14
C ARG A 242 0.18 -15.41 14.04
N GLY A 243 1.43 -15.76 13.69
CA GLY A 243 1.75 -16.71 12.61
C GLY A 243 1.51 -16.13 11.22
N GLU A 244 1.43 -14.81 11.07
CA GLU A 244 1.18 -14.12 9.79
C GLU A 244 2.44 -14.09 8.91
N ALA A 245 3.63 -14.05 9.52
CA ALA A 245 4.91 -13.95 8.81
C ALA A 245 5.34 -15.22 8.03
N ARG A 246 4.60 -16.33 8.13
CA ARG A 246 5.02 -17.63 7.57
C ARG A 246 5.28 -17.63 6.06
N SER A 247 4.57 -16.82 5.31
CA SER A 247 4.69 -16.72 3.85
C SER A 247 5.50 -15.51 3.39
N PHE A 248 5.92 -14.65 4.32
CA PHE A 248 6.73 -13.48 4.03
C PHE A 248 8.12 -13.88 3.54
N ASP A 249 8.58 -13.20 2.49
CA ASP A 249 9.93 -13.38 1.95
C ASP A 249 10.70 -12.05 2.06
N PRO A 250 11.69 -11.94 2.95
CA PRO A 250 12.41 -10.68 3.18
C PRO A 250 13.19 -10.19 1.96
N VAL A 251 13.45 -11.06 1.01
CA VAL A 251 14.20 -10.75 -0.21
C VAL A 251 13.38 -10.95 -1.48
N LEU A 252 12.05 -10.97 -1.35
CA LEU A 252 11.17 -11.07 -2.52
C LEU A 252 11.49 -9.99 -3.53
N THR A 253 11.77 -10.41 -4.76
CA THR A 253 11.87 -9.51 -5.90
C THR A 253 10.78 -9.75 -6.93
N VAL A 254 10.28 -8.67 -7.50
CA VAL A 254 9.27 -8.65 -8.56
C VAL A 254 9.87 -8.00 -9.79
N GLU A 255 9.79 -8.66 -10.94
CA GLU A 255 10.23 -8.09 -12.22
C GLU A 255 9.05 -7.45 -12.98
N ILE A 256 9.34 -6.27 -13.59
CA ILE A 256 8.46 -5.53 -14.47
C ILE A 256 9.09 -5.40 -15.86
#